data_1a56171bbe35c4e3a4bbceacc9f41969
#
_entry.id   1a56171bbe35c4e3a4bbceacc9f41969
#
_cell.length_a   1.000
_cell.length_b   1.000
_cell.length_c   1.000
_cell.angle_alpha   90.00
_cell.angle_beta   90.00
_cell.angle_gamma   90.00
#
_symmetry.space_group_name_H-M   'P 1'
#
loop_
_entity.id
_entity.type
_entity.pdbx_description
1 polymer ?
#
loop_
_entity_poly.entity_id
_entity_poly.type
_entity_poly.pdbx_seq_one_letter_code
_entity_poly.pdbx_strand_id
1 'polypeptide(L)'
;MSRKSCWESGEKVAVRERSAHSTGVLLGVTGYLLWGLFPLYFVLLDTVAPIEVVAHRVIWSLIVVVLILLVGKQWRAFTGAFNRRNVIILGSAAIFLSINWLVYVYAVDSNQVVQASLGYFMNPLISVAMGVLLLKESLRKTQWFAVGIALVAVIVLTIASGSVPWIALTLGFSFGLYGLLKKYANLPSLQG
;
A
#
# COMPACT_ATOMS: atom_id res chain seq x y z
N MET A 1 12.62 40.07 28.07
CA MET A 1 11.95 39.01 27.29
C MET A 1 11.12 38.16 28.23
N SER A 2 9.79 38.26 28.19
CA SER A 2 8.88 37.80 29.27
C SER A 2 8.70 36.28 29.25
N ARG A 3 8.79 35.62 30.43
CA ARG A 3 8.50 34.20 30.64
C ARG A 3 7.13 33.75 30.09
N LYS A 4 6.16 34.65 29.99
CA LYS A 4 4.81 34.38 29.44
C LYS A 4 4.82 34.01 27.95
N SER A 5 5.68 34.61 27.14
CA SER A 5 5.73 34.30 25.68
C SER A 5 6.27 32.91 25.35
N CYS A 6 7.10 32.34 26.22
CA CYS A 6 7.66 31.01 26.05
C CYS A 6 6.63 29.89 26.38
N TRP A 7 5.77 30.11 27.38
CA TRP A 7 4.71 29.17 27.74
C TRP A 7 3.58 29.13 26.71
N GLU A 8 3.15 30.29 26.21
CA GLU A 8 2.11 30.36 25.16
C GLU A 8 2.54 29.74 23.86
N SER A 9 3.82 29.83 23.47
CA SER A 9 4.34 29.18 22.28
C SER A 9 4.41 27.66 22.45
N GLY A 10 4.80 27.13 23.59
CA GLY A 10 4.83 25.71 23.89
C GLY A 10 3.44 25.08 23.91
N GLU A 11 2.47 25.76 24.50
CA GLU A 11 1.07 25.28 24.53
C GLU A 11 0.43 25.24 23.13
N LYS A 12 0.66 26.26 22.30
CA LYS A 12 0.18 26.28 20.90
C LYS A 12 0.81 25.19 20.06
N VAL A 13 2.09 24.88 20.26
CA VAL A 13 2.77 23.78 19.58
C VAL A 13 2.17 22.44 20.02
N ALA A 14 2.00 22.19 21.30
CA ALA A 14 1.43 20.95 21.83
C ALA A 14 -0.03 20.73 21.39
N VAL A 15 -0.85 21.79 21.33
CA VAL A 15 -2.22 21.73 20.82
C VAL A 15 -2.24 21.42 19.31
N ARG A 16 -1.34 22.02 18.54
CA ARG A 16 -1.21 21.79 17.10
C ARG A 16 -0.75 20.35 16.80
N GLU A 17 0.18 19.81 17.58
CA GLU A 17 0.63 18.42 17.43
C GLU A 17 -0.47 17.42 17.78
N ARG A 18 -1.23 17.65 18.87
CA ARG A 18 -2.38 16.80 19.24
C ARG A 18 -3.47 16.85 18.18
N SER A 19 -3.78 18.00 17.62
CA SER A 19 -4.76 18.15 16.54
C SER A 19 -4.29 17.44 15.27
N ALA A 20 -3.02 17.56 14.89
CA ALA A 20 -2.45 16.86 13.74
C ALA A 20 -2.48 15.33 13.92
N HIS A 21 -2.17 14.85 15.13
CA HIS A 21 -2.21 13.43 15.45
C HIS A 21 -3.64 12.86 15.39
N SER A 22 -4.62 13.54 16.01
CA SER A 22 -6.02 13.08 15.98
C SER A 22 -6.61 13.10 14.57
N THR A 23 -6.28 14.12 13.78
CA THR A 23 -6.66 14.19 12.35
C THR A 23 -6.03 13.05 11.56
N GLY A 24 -4.75 12.75 11.80
CA GLY A 24 -4.06 11.62 11.15
C GLY A 24 -4.70 10.26 11.49
N VAL A 25 -5.06 10.04 12.75
CA VAL A 25 -5.77 8.83 13.18
C VAL A 25 -7.13 8.73 12.52
N LEU A 26 -7.92 9.82 12.53
CA LEU A 26 -9.24 9.84 11.90
C LEU A 26 -9.17 9.54 10.40
N LEU A 27 -8.25 10.17 9.68
CA LEU A 27 -8.04 9.91 8.25
C LEU A 27 -7.59 8.46 8.00
N GLY A 28 -6.73 7.92 8.85
CA GLY A 28 -6.33 6.52 8.76
C GLY A 28 -7.50 5.56 8.95
N VAL A 29 -8.28 5.75 10.03
CA VAL A 29 -9.48 4.92 10.30
C VAL A 29 -10.48 5.01 9.16
N THR A 30 -10.78 6.23 8.68
CA THR A 30 -11.70 6.44 7.55
C THR A 30 -11.20 5.75 6.29
N GLY A 31 -9.89 5.88 5.98
CA GLY A 31 -9.28 5.22 4.83
C GLY A 31 -9.38 3.70 4.90
N TYR A 32 -9.09 3.10 6.06
CA TYR A 32 -9.22 1.64 6.23
C TYR A 32 -10.66 1.15 6.22
N LEU A 33 -11.63 1.91 6.76
CA LEU A 33 -13.06 1.59 6.67
C LEU A 33 -13.53 1.61 5.22
N LEU A 34 -13.18 2.65 4.46
CA LEU A 34 -13.50 2.72 3.02
C LEU A 34 -12.86 1.54 2.26
N TRP A 35 -11.59 1.22 2.57
CA TRP A 35 -10.91 0.07 1.95
C TRP A 35 -11.58 -1.26 2.29
N GLY A 36 -12.07 -1.42 3.52
CA GLY A 36 -12.83 -2.61 3.93
C GLY A 36 -14.16 -2.79 3.19
N LEU A 37 -14.71 -1.74 2.59
CA LEU A 37 -15.92 -1.81 1.76
C LEU A 37 -15.65 -2.24 0.30
N PHE A 38 -14.41 -2.23 -0.16
CA PHE A 38 -14.07 -2.64 -1.53
C PHE A 38 -14.56 -4.05 -1.92
N PRO A 39 -14.44 -5.08 -1.06
CA PRO A 39 -14.97 -6.39 -1.41
C PRO A 39 -16.46 -6.37 -1.75
N LEU A 40 -17.26 -5.60 -1.00
CA LEU A 40 -18.69 -5.46 -1.27
C LEU A 40 -18.96 -4.80 -2.63
N TYR A 41 -18.15 -3.78 -2.99
CA TYR A 41 -18.23 -3.16 -4.30
C TYR A 41 -17.91 -4.14 -5.43
N PHE A 42 -16.87 -4.96 -5.27
CA PHE A 42 -16.48 -5.93 -6.30
C PHE A 42 -17.46 -7.09 -6.45
N VAL A 43 -18.13 -7.51 -5.37
CA VAL A 43 -19.23 -8.49 -5.44
C VAL A 43 -20.39 -8.00 -6.31
N LEU A 44 -20.64 -6.69 -6.37
CA LEU A 44 -21.66 -6.11 -7.28
C LEU A 44 -21.24 -6.14 -8.74
N LEU A 45 -19.98 -6.45 -9.03
CA LEU A 45 -19.41 -6.54 -10.38
C LEU A 45 -19.12 -8.00 -10.79
N ASP A 46 -19.79 -8.96 -10.18
CA ASP A 46 -19.58 -10.40 -10.40
C ASP A 46 -19.77 -10.86 -11.86
N THR A 47 -20.50 -10.07 -12.66
CA THR A 47 -20.71 -10.31 -14.09
C THR A 47 -19.59 -9.77 -14.98
N VAL A 48 -18.64 -9.01 -14.43
CA VAL A 48 -17.57 -8.32 -15.16
C VAL A 48 -16.24 -9.04 -14.94
N ALA A 49 -15.54 -9.38 -16.01
CA ALA A 49 -14.24 -10.06 -15.88
C ALA A 49 -13.23 -9.24 -15.04
N PRO A 50 -12.47 -9.85 -14.12
CA PRO A 50 -11.50 -9.17 -13.28
C PRO A 50 -10.52 -8.26 -14.04
N ILE A 51 -10.12 -8.65 -15.24
CA ILE A 51 -9.23 -7.87 -16.11
C ILE A 51 -9.87 -6.56 -16.57
N GLU A 52 -11.18 -6.56 -16.86
CA GLU A 52 -11.92 -5.35 -17.27
C GLU A 52 -12.05 -4.37 -16.12
N VAL A 53 -12.35 -4.88 -14.91
CA VAL A 53 -12.42 -4.06 -13.69
C VAL A 53 -11.09 -3.35 -13.45
N VAL A 54 -9.97 -4.07 -13.55
CA VAL A 54 -8.63 -3.50 -13.37
C VAL A 54 -8.30 -2.51 -14.48
N ALA A 55 -8.63 -2.82 -15.75
CA ALA A 55 -8.40 -1.93 -16.88
C ALA A 55 -9.16 -0.59 -16.73
N HIS A 56 -10.44 -0.64 -16.41
CA HIS A 56 -11.23 0.56 -16.12
C HIS A 56 -10.66 1.39 -14.97
N ARG A 57 -10.25 0.73 -13.90
CA ARG A 57 -9.61 1.39 -12.77
C ARG A 57 -8.34 2.14 -13.18
N VAL A 58 -7.46 1.51 -13.99
CA VAL A 58 -6.23 2.15 -14.49
C VAL A 58 -6.57 3.37 -15.33
N ILE A 59 -7.52 3.25 -16.28
CA ILE A 59 -7.92 4.35 -17.17
C ILE A 59 -8.48 5.53 -16.37
N TRP A 60 -9.45 5.29 -15.48
CA TRP A 60 -10.07 6.34 -14.69
C TRP A 60 -9.09 6.99 -13.72
N SER A 61 -8.20 6.20 -13.08
CA SER A 61 -7.15 6.73 -12.22
C SER A 61 -6.19 7.62 -13.00
N LEU A 62 -5.81 7.24 -14.23
CA LEU A 62 -4.96 8.05 -15.09
C LEU A 62 -5.62 9.39 -15.42
N ILE A 63 -6.90 9.40 -15.81
CA ILE A 63 -7.66 10.62 -16.09
C ILE A 63 -7.65 11.54 -14.87
N VAL A 64 -7.97 11.03 -13.70
CA VAL A 64 -8.00 11.81 -12.44
C VAL A 64 -6.62 12.38 -12.12
N VAL A 65 -5.56 11.58 -12.22
CA VAL A 65 -4.18 12.05 -11.95
C VAL A 65 -3.78 13.14 -12.93
N VAL A 66 -4.07 12.96 -14.23
CA VAL A 66 -3.79 13.99 -15.24
C VAL A 66 -4.53 15.29 -14.91
N LEU A 67 -5.81 15.23 -14.56
CA LEU A 67 -6.58 16.40 -14.15
C LEU A 67 -5.97 17.10 -12.93
N ILE A 68 -5.58 16.35 -11.92
CA ILE A 68 -4.92 16.90 -10.71
C ILE A 68 -3.61 17.60 -11.08
N LEU A 69 -2.79 17.01 -11.95
CA LEU A 69 -1.52 17.60 -12.40
C LEU A 69 -1.73 18.88 -13.21
N LEU A 70 -2.77 18.92 -14.05
CA LEU A 70 -3.11 20.10 -14.83
C LEU A 70 -3.63 21.25 -13.95
N VAL A 71 -4.60 20.96 -13.08
CA VAL A 71 -5.18 21.96 -12.16
C VAL A 71 -4.15 22.44 -11.13
N GLY A 72 -3.33 21.53 -10.60
CA GLY A 72 -2.26 21.83 -9.64
C GLY A 72 -1.03 22.49 -10.26
N LYS A 73 -1.00 22.68 -11.58
CA LYS A 73 0.16 23.24 -12.33
C LYS A 73 1.47 22.49 -12.06
N GLN A 74 1.39 21.21 -11.73
CA GLN A 74 2.54 20.37 -11.37
C GLN A 74 3.10 19.58 -12.56
N TRP A 75 2.60 19.84 -13.76
CA TRP A 75 2.99 19.13 -14.98
C TRP A 75 4.50 19.16 -15.24
N ARG A 76 5.14 20.32 -15.05
CA ARG A 76 6.60 20.46 -15.23
C ARG A 76 7.41 19.64 -14.22
N ALA A 77 6.95 19.59 -12.97
CA ALA A 77 7.60 18.78 -11.93
C ALA A 77 7.46 17.29 -12.22
N PHE A 78 6.27 16.89 -12.71
CA PHE A 78 6.00 15.52 -13.14
C PHE A 78 6.89 15.12 -14.32
N THR A 79 6.94 15.92 -15.40
CA THR A 79 7.78 15.62 -16.57
C THR A 79 9.28 15.62 -16.24
N GLY A 80 9.72 16.44 -15.29
CA GLY A 80 11.09 16.47 -14.81
C GLY A 80 11.53 15.18 -14.06
N ALA A 81 10.57 14.41 -13.55
CA ALA A 81 10.85 13.12 -12.92
C ALA A 81 11.08 11.98 -13.93
N PHE A 82 10.76 12.18 -15.22
CA PHE A 82 10.93 11.20 -16.29
C PHE A 82 12.37 11.09 -16.74
N ASN A 83 13.15 10.31 -16.03
CA ASN A 83 14.44 9.82 -16.51
C ASN A 83 14.35 8.31 -16.73
N ARG A 84 15.25 7.74 -17.54
CA ARG A 84 15.24 6.31 -17.89
C ARG A 84 15.20 5.39 -16.67
N ARG A 85 15.92 5.75 -15.61
CA ARG A 85 15.94 4.99 -14.36
C ARG A 85 14.57 4.98 -13.67
N ASN A 86 13.97 6.15 -13.50
CA ASN A 86 12.67 6.28 -12.83
C ASN A 86 11.55 5.60 -13.64
N VAL A 87 11.58 5.71 -14.97
CA VAL A 87 10.60 5.04 -15.85
C VAL A 87 10.69 3.52 -15.70
N ILE A 88 11.89 2.94 -15.63
CA ILE A 88 12.05 1.49 -15.43
C ILE A 88 11.56 1.09 -14.04
N ILE A 89 11.96 1.82 -12.99
CA ILE A 89 11.58 1.49 -11.61
C ILE A 89 10.06 1.63 -11.43
N LEU A 90 9.47 2.74 -11.85
CA LEU A 90 8.04 2.98 -11.70
C LEU A 90 7.20 2.07 -12.61
N GLY A 91 7.69 1.78 -13.83
CA GLY A 91 7.06 0.82 -14.73
C GLY A 91 7.02 -0.59 -14.11
N SER A 92 8.15 -1.02 -13.54
CA SER A 92 8.18 -2.30 -12.81
C SER A 92 7.26 -2.28 -11.59
N ALA A 93 7.23 -1.19 -10.83
CA ALA A 93 6.33 -1.02 -9.70
C ALA A 93 4.85 -1.09 -10.13
N ALA A 94 4.50 -0.45 -11.25
CA ALA A 94 3.15 -0.50 -11.82
C ALA A 94 2.74 -1.91 -12.22
N ILE A 95 3.65 -2.70 -12.79
CA ILE A 95 3.38 -4.12 -13.13
C ILE A 95 3.05 -4.91 -11.87
N PHE A 96 3.87 -4.81 -10.81
CA PHE A 96 3.61 -5.53 -9.56
C PHE A 96 2.30 -5.08 -8.90
N LEU A 97 1.99 -3.80 -8.96
CA LEU A 97 0.72 -3.28 -8.45
C LEU A 97 -0.47 -3.78 -9.27
N SER A 98 -0.34 -3.86 -10.59
CA SER A 98 -1.39 -4.40 -11.48
C SER A 98 -1.63 -5.89 -11.22
N ILE A 99 -0.57 -6.68 -11.03
CA ILE A 99 -0.67 -8.10 -10.63
C ILE A 99 -1.39 -8.20 -9.27
N ASN A 100 -1.02 -7.37 -8.31
CA ASN A 100 -1.67 -7.34 -7.00
C ASN A 100 -3.17 -7.11 -7.11
N TRP A 101 -3.58 -6.09 -7.86
CA TRP A 101 -5.00 -5.79 -8.04
C TRP A 101 -5.76 -6.85 -8.82
N LEU A 102 -5.15 -7.42 -9.86
CA LEU A 102 -5.77 -8.49 -10.63
C LEU A 102 -6.05 -9.72 -9.76
N VAL A 103 -5.06 -10.13 -8.96
CA VAL A 103 -5.20 -11.26 -8.04
C VAL A 103 -6.21 -10.95 -6.93
N TYR A 104 -6.27 -9.70 -6.45
CA TYR A 104 -7.26 -9.30 -5.47
C TYR A 104 -8.70 -9.38 -6.01
N VAL A 105 -8.95 -8.79 -7.19
CA VAL A 105 -10.28 -8.84 -7.81
C VAL A 105 -10.67 -10.29 -8.12
N TYR A 106 -9.74 -11.09 -8.65
CA TYR A 106 -9.95 -12.53 -8.84
C TYR A 106 -10.30 -13.25 -7.54
N ALA A 107 -9.63 -12.92 -6.43
CA ALA A 107 -9.91 -13.54 -5.13
C ALA A 107 -11.31 -13.20 -4.61
N VAL A 108 -11.79 -11.98 -4.85
CA VAL A 108 -13.17 -11.58 -4.49
C VAL A 108 -14.18 -12.31 -5.37
N ASP A 109 -13.98 -12.30 -6.68
CA ASP A 109 -14.84 -12.96 -7.67
C ASP A 109 -14.95 -14.48 -7.43
N SER A 110 -13.83 -15.13 -7.09
CA SER A 110 -13.78 -16.56 -6.76
C SER A 110 -14.15 -16.93 -5.32
N ASN A 111 -14.75 -16.01 -4.55
CA ASN A 111 -15.13 -16.19 -3.15
C ASN A 111 -13.96 -16.55 -2.20
N GLN A 112 -12.75 -16.13 -2.53
CA GLN A 112 -11.54 -16.39 -1.74
C GLN A 112 -11.07 -15.14 -0.95
N VAL A 113 -12.02 -14.31 -0.50
CA VAL A 113 -11.78 -13.05 0.24
C VAL A 113 -10.92 -13.26 1.48
N VAL A 114 -11.06 -14.41 2.16
CA VAL A 114 -10.26 -14.74 3.35
C VAL A 114 -8.76 -14.86 2.99
N GLN A 115 -8.44 -15.49 1.87
CA GLN A 115 -7.04 -15.57 1.39
C GLN A 115 -6.50 -14.18 0.98
N ALA A 116 -7.34 -13.35 0.35
CA ALA A 116 -6.97 -11.98 0.01
C ALA A 116 -6.67 -11.16 1.29
N SER A 117 -7.52 -11.24 2.29
CA SER A 117 -7.35 -10.56 3.58
C SER A 117 -6.07 -11.01 4.27
N LEU A 118 -5.76 -12.31 4.26
CA LEU A 118 -4.51 -12.85 4.79
C LEU A 118 -3.30 -12.27 4.06
N GLY A 119 -3.33 -12.17 2.73
CA GLY A 119 -2.27 -11.57 1.92
C GLY A 119 -1.95 -10.14 2.37
N TYR A 120 -2.99 -9.31 2.56
CA TYR A 120 -2.81 -7.95 3.05
C TYR A 120 -2.31 -7.89 4.50
N PHE A 121 -2.75 -8.81 5.36
CA PHE A 121 -2.24 -8.92 6.72
C PHE A 121 -0.75 -9.28 6.74
N MET A 122 -0.29 -10.05 5.76
CA MET A 122 1.13 -10.43 5.62
C MET A 122 2.01 -9.33 5.02
N ASN A 123 1.45 -8.29 4.38
CA ASN A 123 2.22 -7.23 3.72
C ASN A 123 3.30 -6.58 4.59
N PRO A 124 3.04 -6.16 5.85
CA PRO A 124 4.06 -5.57 6.70
C PRO A 124 5.23 -6.53 6.94
N LEU A 125 4.94 -7.82 7.09
CA LEU A 125 5.93 -8.86 7.38
C LEU A 125 6.80 -9.16 6.16
N ILE A 126 6.18 -9.27 4.99
CA ILE A 126 6.90 -9.45 3.73
C ILE A 126 7.75 -8.21 3.42
N SER A 127 7.22 -7.00 3.66
CA SER A 127 7.98 -5.76 3.48
C SER A 127 9.20 -5.70 4.40
N VAL A 128 9.08 -6.14 5.65
CA VAL A 128 10.18 -6.26 6.59
C VAL A 128 11.19 -7.31 6.12
N ALA A 129 10.73 -8.51 5.72
CA ALA A 129 11.60 -9.56 5.21
C ALA A 129 12.38 -9.10 3.97
N MET A 130 11.74 -8.40 3.04
CA MET A 130 12.39 -7.81 1.88
C MET A 130 13.40 -6.71 2.26
N GLY A 131 13.09 -5.86 3.25
CA GLY A 131 14.03 -4.88 3.79
C GLY A 131 15.32 -5.53 4.28
N VAL A 132 15.19 -6.64 5.02
CA VAL A 132 16.36 -7.42 5.49
C VAL A 132 17.13 -8.07 4.35
N LEU A 133 16.41 -8.79 3.49
CA LEU A 133 17.07 -9.62 2.45
C LEU A 133 17.70 -8.76 1.34
N LEU A 134 17.03 -7.70 0.92
CA LEU A 134 17.45 -6.88 -0.22
C LEU A 134 18.18 -5.60 0.18
N LEU A 135 17.80 -4.97 1.28
CA LEU A 135 18.43 -3.74 1.78
C LEU A 135 19.48 -4.03 2.87
N LYS A 136 19.61 -5.31 3.30
CA LYS A 136 20.51 -5.72 4.39
C LYS A 136 20.30 -4.93 5.69
N GLU A 137 19.04 -4.53 5.92
CA GLU A 137 18.65 -3.84 7.16
C GLU A 137 18.72 -4.83 8.33
N SER A 138 19.24 -4.38 9.48
CA SER A 138 19.27 -5.20 10.70
C SER A 138 17.91 -5.15 11.40
N LEU A 139 17.30 -6.29 11.61
CA LEU A 139 16.05 -6.39 12.38
C LEU A 139 16.31 -6.36 13.88
N ARG A 140 15.42 -5.67 14.59
CA ARG A 140 15.32 -5.79 16.04
C ARG A 140 14.75 -7.18 16.42
N LYS A 141 15.09 -7.68 17.61
CA LYS A 141 14.60 -8.98 18.10
C LYS A 141 13.07 -9.12 18.05
N THR A 142 12.35 -8.04 18.35
CA THR A 142 10.87 -7.99 18.26
C THR A 142 10.34 -8.16 16.84
N GLN A 143 11.05 -7.65 15.85
CA GLN A 143 10.69 -7.82 14.44
C GLN A 143 10.93 -9.26 13.96
N TRP A 144 12.02 -9.89 14.38
CA TRP A 144 12.26 -11.32 14.13
C TRP A 144 11.15 -12.20 14.73
N PHE A 145 10.69 -11.87 15.93
CA PHE A 145 9.57 -12.58 16.56
C PHE A 145 8.28 -12.42 15.74
N ALA A 146 7.97 -11.21 15.26
CA ALA A 146 6.81 -10.96 14.40
C ALA A 146 6.88 -11.74 13.07
N VAL A 147 8.05 -11.78 12.41
CA VAL A 147 8.29 -12.59 11.21
C VAL A 147 8.09 -14.08 11.50
N GLY A 148 8.56 -14.56 12.65
CA GLY A 148 8.36 -15.94 13.11
C GLY A 148 6.88 -16.29 13.26
N ILE A 149 6.09 -15.44 13.93
CA ILE A 149 4.63 -15.63 14.09
C ILE A 149 3.95 -15.71 12.71
N ALA A 150 4.32 -14.83 11.79
CA ALA A 150 3.74 -14.84 10.44
C ALA A 150 4.07 -16.13 9.68
N LEU A 151 5.31 -16.60 9.77
CA LEU A 151 5.71 -17.86 9.15
C LEU A 151 4.88 -19.03 9.71
N VAL A 152 4.70 -19.08 11.01
CA VAL A 152 3.86 -20.09 11.67
C VAL A 152 2.41 -19.99 11.16
N ALA A 153 1.84 -18.78 11.06
CA ALA A 153 0.49 -18.57 10.55
C ALA A 153 0.32 -19.09 9.11
N VAL A 154 1.32 -18.83 8.23
CA VAL A 154 1.31 -19.35 6.84
C VAL A 154 1.37 -20.88 6.83
N ILE A 155 2.24 -21.49 7.65
CA ILE A 155 2.36 -22.94 7.74
C ILE A 155 1.04 -23.55 8.23
N VAL A 156 0.47 -23.04 9.32
CA VAL A 156 -0.81 -23.51 9.87
C VAL A 156 -1.92 -23.42 8.81
N LEU A 157 -2.00 -22.28 8.10
CA LEU A 157 -3.01 -22.11 7.06
C LEU A 157 -2.81 -23.06 5.88
N THR A 158 -1.56 -23.28 5.45
CA THR A 158 -1.23 -24.22 4.38
C THR A 158 -1.65 -25.64 4.75
N ILE A 159 -1.38 -26.06 5.99
CA ILE A 159 -1.78 -27.38 6.50
C ILE A 159 -3.32 -27.46 6.60
N ALA A 160 -3.96 -26.44 7.16
CA ALA A 160 -5.42 -26.44 7.35
C ALA A 160 -6.20 -26.40 6.03
N SER A 161 -5.67 -25.70 5.02
CA SER A 161 -6.30 -25.59 3.69
C SER A 161 -5.97 -26.77 2.77
N GLY A 162 -5.00 -27.63 3.12
CA GLY A 162 -4.51 -28.70 2.24
C GLY A 162 -3.85 -28.20 0.95
N SER A 163 -3.64 -26.91 0.80
CA SER A 163 -3.06 -26.28 -0.38
C SER A 163 -2.27 -25.02 -0.01
N VAL A 164 -1.25 -24.72 -0.81
CA VAL A 164 -0.47 -23.49 -0.63
C VAL A 164 -1.37 -22.26 -0.88
N PRO A 165 -1.41 -21.27 0.05
CA PRO A 165 -2.24 -20.08 -0.09
C PRO A 165 -1.61 -19.10 -1.11
N TRP A 166 -1.61 -19.49 -2.39
CA TRP A 166 -0.92 -18.77 -3.47
C TRP A 166 -1.43 -17.35 -3.66
N ILE A 167 -2.75 -17.11 -3.43
CA ILE A 167 -3.35 -15.76 -3.50
C ILE A 167 -2.72 -14.86 -2.43
N ALA A 168 -2.69 -15.32 -1.18
CA ALA A 168 -2.12 -14.54 -0.07
C ALA A 168 -0.63 -14.25 -0.31
N LEU A 169 0.12 -15.24 -0.77
CA LEU A 169 1.56 -15.07 -1.06
C LEU A 169 1.76 -14.10 -2.23
N THR A 170 1.01 -14.24 -3.32
CA THR A 170 1.11 -13.35 -4.49
C THR A 170 0.78 -11.91 -4.12
N LEU A 171 -0.30 -11.69 -3.36
CA LEU A 171 -0.68 -10.36 -2.87
C LEU A 171 0.41 -9.75 -1.99
N GLY A 172 0.93 -10.51 -1.03
CA GLY A 172 1.96 -10.04 -0.13
C GLY A 172 3.27 -9.70 -0.85
N PHE A 173 3.76 -10.60 -1.71
CA PHE A 173 5.01 -10.38 -2.44
C PHE A 173 4.91 -9.26 -3.48
N SER A 174 3.83 -9.22 -4.26
CA SER A 174 3.64 -8.18 -5.28
C SER A 174 3.56 -6.78 -4.65
N PHE A 175 2.83 -6.64 -3.55
CA PHE A 175 2.74 -5.37 -2.84
C PHE A 175 4.05 -4.99 -2.15
N GLY A 176 4.76 -5.95 -1.56
CA GLY A 176 6.08 -5.73 -0.98
C GLY A 176 7.11 -5.26 -2.01
N LEU A 177 7.15 -5.91 -3.20
CA LEU A 177 8.02 -5.49 -4.31
C LEU A 177 7.65 -4.10 -4.83
N TYR A 178 6.35 -3.81 -4.99
CA TYR A 178 5.87 -2.47 -5.32
C TYR A 178 6.40 -1.42 -4.33
N GLY A 179 6.23 -1.66 -3.03
CA GLY A 179 6.69 -0.74 -1.98
C GLY A 179 8.21 -0.53 -1.99
N LEU A 180 8.97 -1.61 -2.19
CA LEU A 180 10.41 -1.56 -2.32
C LEU A 180 10.86 -0.72 -3.52
N LEU A 181 10.30 -0.98 -4.71
CA LEU A 181 10.60 -0.23 -5.92
C LEU A 181 10.26 1.25 -5.78
N LYS A 182 9.12 1.56 -5.14
CA LYS A 182 8.74 2.93 -4.86
C LYS A 182 9.70 3.64 -3.90
N LYS A 183 10.22 2.94 -2.90
CA LYS A 183 11.28 3.44 -2.01
C LYS A 183 12.56 3.75 -2.80
N TYR A 184 12.95 2.90 -3.76
CA TYR A 184 14.11 3.12 -4.62
C TYR A 184 13.95 4.29 -5.60
N ALA A 185 12.72 4.58 -6.06
CA ALA A 185 12.45 5.73 -6.92
C ALA A 185 12.66 7.05 -6.19
N ASN A 186 12.43 7.07 -4.86
CA ASN A 186 12.60 8.25 -3.99
C ASN A 186 11.90 9.52 -4.54
N LEU A 187 10.73 9.36 -5.13
CA LEU A 187 9.92 10.44 -5.69
C LEU A 187 8.77 10.82 -4.74
N PRO A 188 8.37 12.10 -4.72
CA PRO A 188 7.16 12.53 -4.05
C PRO A 188 5.93 11.74 -4.53
N SER A 189 4.93 11.55 -3.65
CA SER A 189 3.76 10.69 -3.92
C SER A 189 2.95 11.05 -5.16
N LEU A 190 2.98 12.31 -5.61
CA LEU A 190 2.33 12.76 -6.84
C LEU A 190 3.12 12.48 -8.12
N GLN A 191 4.40 12.12 -8.00
CA GLN A 191 5.30 11.89 -9.14
C GLN A 191 5.66 10.41 -9.32
N GLY A 192 5.30 9.55 -8.33
CA GLY A 192 5.67 8.14 -8.31
C GLY A 192 4.51 7.15 -8.10
#